data_f628af85d76ae955d68d7e0f0a2a164a
#
_entry.id   f628af85d76ae955d68d7e0f0a2a164a
#
_cell.length_a   1.000
_cell.length_b   1.000
_cell.length_c   1.000
_cell.angle_alpha   90.00
_cell.angle_beta   90.00
_cell.angle_gamma   90.00
#
_symmetry.space_group_name_H-M   'P 1'
#
loop_
_entity.id
_entity.type
_entity.pdbx_description
1 polymer ?
#
loop_
_entity_poly.entity_id
_entity_poly.type
_entity_poly.pdbx_seq_one_letter_code
_entity_poly.pdbx_strand_id
1 'polypeptide(L)'
;MRLTIDHHTRYQFSEPQARVVQLLRMTPADHVGQTVSDWRIDVDCDARLRDGRDGYGNLTTMLYIDGPISAMELMVRGEVLTDDSAGVVRGCTETLPPLFFTRVTAQTQADEAIMALAETVVGSGTHSADRAVALMAAVHDVITPRPGRTEKTITAADAFALGHGSVRDCAHVLIAAARAVGYPARLVSGHCLDGPNAASHSSAHCWTELYIEGEGWISLDPSTNRRPRDSYVRVAIGLDASDSTPLSGTRRGGGIEALDVDVRVALIQTQG
;
A
#
# COMPACT_ATOMS: atom_id res chain seq x y z
N MET A 1 6.96 18.63 -0.19
CA MET A 1 6.45 18.81 -1.59
C MET A 1 4.95 19.09 -1.59
N ARG A 2 4.37 19.47 -2.73
CA ARG A 2 2.92 19.58 -2.93
C ARG A 2 2.55 18.66 -4.10
N LEU A 3 1.90 17.54 -3.78
CA LEU A 3 1.60 16.47 -4.71
C LEU A 3 0.11 16.45 -5.04
N THR A 4 -0.21 16.27 -6.32
CA THR A 4 -1.58 15.96 -6.76
C THR A 4 -1.68 14.49 -7.10
N ILE A 5 -2.80 13.90 -6.72
CA ILE A 5 -3.16 12.53 -7.03
C ILE A 5 -4.44 12.55 -7.88
N ASP A 6 -4.43 11.82 -8.99
CA ASP A 6 -5.60 11.55 -9.82
C ASP A 6 -5.64 10.05 -10.10
N HIS A 7 -6.63 9.36 -9.49
CA HIS A 7 -6.73 7.91 -9.51
C HIS A 7 -8.11 7.52 -10.04
N HIS A 8 -8.15 6.86 -11.18
CA HIS A 8 -9.34 6.36 -11.83
C HIS A 8 -9.40 4.84 -11.76
N THR A 9 -10.55 4.31 -11.40
CA THR A 9 -10.84 2.88 -11.41
C THR A 9 -12.11 2.64 -12.17
N ARG A 10 -12.04 1.96 -13.31
CA ARG A 10 -13.17 1.66 -14.20
C ARG A 10 -13.54 0.20 -14.12
N TYR A 11 -14.79 -0.04 -13.83
CA TYR A 11 -15.38 -1.38 -13.83
C TYR A 11 -16.29 -1.55 -15.03
N GLN A 12 -16.17 -2.69 -15.70
CA GLN A 12 -17.10 -3.13 -16.73
C GLN A 12 -17.56 -4.55 -16.39
N PHE A 13 -18.86 -4.76 -16.40
CA PHE A 13 -19.47 -6.04 -16.11
C PHE A 13 -20.09 -6.60 -17.40
N SER A 14 -19.78 -7.86 -17.76
CA SER A 14 -20.36 -8.51 -18.93
C SER A 14 -21.86 -8.77 -18.81
N GLU A 15 -22.39 -8.76 -17.58
CA GLU A 15 -23.81 -8.82 -17.23
C GLU A 15 -24.13 -7.75 -16.18
N PRO A 16 -25.34 -7.13 -16.22
CA PRO A 16 -25.73 -6.14 -15.23
C PRO A 16 -25.70 -6.69 -13.81
N GLN A 17 -25.11 -5.94 -12.87
CA GLN A 17 -25.07 -6.28 -11.46
C GLN A 17 -26.28 -5.69 -10.73
N ALA A 18 -26.94 -6.50 -9.91
CA ALA A 18 -28.08 -6.08 -9.09
C ALA A 18 -27.63 -5.21 -7.90
N ARG A 19 -26.41 -5.41 -7.42
CA ARG A 19 -25.79 -4.63 -6.32
C ARG A 19 -24.29 -4.71 -6.40
N VAL A 20 -23.62 -3.58 -6.07
CA VAL A 20 -22.18 -3.52 -5.81
C VAL A 20 -21.97 -2.88 -4.43
N VAL A 21 -21.15 -3.52 -3.60
CA VAL A 21 -20.73 -2.99 -2.30
C VAL A 21 -19.21 -3.05 -2.22
N GLN A 22 -18.57 -1.91 -1.99
CA GLN A 22 -17.12 -1.84 -1.89
C GLN A 22 -16.68 -1.08 -0.65
N LEU A 23 -15.59 -1.52 -0.07
CA LEU A 23 -14.82 -0.83 0.95
C LEU A 23 -13.61 -0.18 0.28
N LEU A 24 -13.55 1.14 0.35
CA LEU A 24 -12.48 1.96 -0.20
C LEU A 24 -11.52 2.35 0.93
N ARG A 25 -10.23 2.07 0.76
CA ARG A 25 -9.12 2.57 1.57
C ARG A 25 -8.25 3.46 0.69
N MET A 26 -8.84 4.59 0.29
CA MET A 26 -8.25 5.48 -0.71
C MET A 26 -8.09 6.92 -0.21
N THR A 27 -8.44 7.17 1.06
CA THR A 27 -8.31 8.49 1.68
C THR A 27 -7.09 8.50 2.59
N PRO A 28 -6.06 9.32 2.32
CA PRO A 28 -4.91 9.49 3.20
C PRO A 28 -5.31 10.19 4.50
N ALA A 29 -4.56 9.95 5.57
CA ALA A 29 -4.71 10.66 6.84
C ALA A 29 -3.51 11.58 7.07
N ASP A 30 -3.71 12.63 7.86
CA ASP A 30 -2.63 13.49 8.31
C ASP A 30 -1.70 12.75 9.28
N HIS A 31 -0.42 13.05 9.19
CA HIS A 31 0.61 12.65 10.14
C HIS A 31 1.79 13.62 10.04
N VAL A 32 2.78 13.51 10.93
CA VAL A 32 4.00 14.31 10.83
C VAL A 32 4.69 14.03 9.49
N GLY A 33 4.80 15.04 8.65
CA GLY A 33 5.36 14.92 7.29
C GLY A 33 4.32 14.70 6.19
N GLN A 34 3.00 14.64 6.52
CA GLN A 34 1.93 14.57 5.52
C GLN A 34 0.70 15.33 5.98
N THR A 35 0.22 16.27 5.16
CA THR A 35 -1.02 17.03 5.40
C THR A 35 -1.90 16.95 4.16
N VAL A 36 -3.12 16.49 4.31
CA VAL A 36 -4.12 16.42 3.24
C VAL A 36 -4.76 17.78 3.08
N SER A 37 -4.49 18.46 1.97
CA SER A 37 -5.02 19.82 1.69
C SER A 37 -6.43 19.76 1.09
N ASP A 38 -6.65 18.82 0.17
CA ASP A 38 -7.94 18.53 -0.44
C ASP A 38 -8.00 17.05 -0.82
N TRP A 39 -9.20 16.43 -0.67
CA TRP A 39 -9.38 15.05 -1.06
C TRP A 39 -10.83 14.73 -1.36
N ARG A 40 -11.08 14.14 -2.52
CA ARG A 40 -12.42 13.83 -2.99
C ARG A 40 -12.50 12.47 -3.65
N ILE A 41 -13.59 11.76 -3.36
CA ILE A 41 -13.98 10.50 -3.99
C ILE A 41 -15.31 10.73 -4.69
N ASP A 42 -15.34 10.54 -6.01
CA ASP A 42 -16.52 10.67 -6.86
C ASP A 42 -16.83 9.34 -7.54
N VAL A 43 -18.10 9.10 -7.83
CA VAL A 43 -18.59 7.94 -8.58
C VAL A 43 -19.55 8.45 -9.65
N ASP A 44 -19.46 7.92 -10.86
CA ASP A 44 -20.22 8.36 -12.04
C ASP A 44 -21.67 7.84 -12.11
N CYS A 45 -22.14 7.17 -11.05
CA CYS A 45 -23.49 6.60 -10.96
C CYS A 45 -24.16 6.96 -9.64
N ASP A 46 -25.45 6.62 -9.51
CA ASP A 46 -26.17 6.78 -8.23
C ASP A 46 -25.61 5.84 -7.18
N ALA A 47 -24.90 6.42 -6.21
CA ALA A 47 -24.17 5.69 -5.19
C ALA A 47 -24.33 6.35 -3.82
N ARG A 48 -24.30 5.52 -2.78
CA ARG A 48 -24.24 6.00 -1.39
C ARG A 48 -22.84 5.76 -0.84
N LEU A 49 -22.23 6.82 -0.36
CA LEU A 49 -20.93 6.79 0.31
C LEU A 49 -21.11 6.96 1.81
N ARG A 50 -20.37 6.19 2.62
CA ARG A 50 -20.34 6.31 4.08
C ARG A 50 -18.91 6.19 4.57
N ASP A 51 -18.42 7.27 5.14
CA ASP A 51 -17.09 7.33 5.72
C ASP A 51 -17.01 6.62 7.08
N GLY A 52 -15.82 6.10 7.39
CA GLY A 52 -15.54 5.40 8.62
C GLY A 52 -14.05 5.22 8.86
N ARG A 53 -13.72 4.35 9.80
CA ARG A 53 -12.36 3.88 10.06
C ARG A 53 -12.38 2.37 10.27
N ASP A 54 -11.35 1.69 9.80
CA ASP A 54 -11.17 0.27 10.08
C ASP A 54 -10.38 0.04 11.39
N GLY A 55 -10.17 -1.24 11.73
CA GLY A 55 -9.44 -1.62 12.94
C GLY A 55 -7.97 -1.20 12.98
N TYR A 56 -7.38 -0.87 11.85
CA TYR A 56 -6.02 -0.35 11.75
C TYR A 56 -5.94 1.17 11.91
N GLY A 57 -7.09 1.86 11.94
CA GLY A 57 -7.18 3.32 11.96
C GLY A 57 -7.20 3.97 10.58
N ASN A 58 -7.19 3.17 9.49
CA ASN A 58 -7.30 3.69 8.14
C ASN A 58 -8.63 4.40 7.92
N LEU A 59 -8.61 5.53 7.22
CA LEU A 59 -9.82 6.16 6.72
C LEU A 59 -10.43 5.26 5.65
N THR A 60 -11.73 5.00 5.77
CA THR A 60 -12.46 4.12 4.86
C THR A 60 -13.74 4.77 4.37
N THR A 61 -14.15 4.44 3.16
CA THR A 61 -15.45 4.82 2.62
C THR A 61 -16.16 3.56 2.11
N MET A 62 -17.33 3.26 2.67
CA MET A 62 -18.21 2.22 2.15
C MET A 62 -19.03 2.78 0.98
N LEU A 63 -18.90 2.15 -0.18
CA LEU A 63 -19.66 2.45 -1.39
C LEU A 63 -20.78 1.42 -1.56
N TYR A 64 -22.01 1.92 -1.79
CA TYR A 64 -23.19 1.11 -2.05
C TYR A 64 -23.85 1.58 -3.34
N ILE A 65 -24.02 0.66 -4.29
CA ILE A 65 -24.74 0.90 -5.55
C ILE A 65 -25.83 -0.16 -5.66
N ASP A 66 -27.07 0.29 -5.84
CA ASP A 66 -28.19 -0.58 -6.18
C ASP A 66 -28.38 -0.51 -7.70
N GLY A 67 -28.36 -1.68 -8.34
CA GLY A 67 -28.42 -1.84 -9.80
C GLY A 67 -29.82 -1.78 -10.38
N PRO A 68 -29.96 -2.08 -11.69
CA PRO A 68 -28.97 -2.73 -12.55
C PRO A 68 -27.85 -1.80 -13.03
N ILE A 69 -26.59 -2.25 -12.89
CA ILE A 69 -25.42 -1.48 -13.35
C ILE A 69 -24.48 -2.36 -14.17
N SER A 70 -24.06 -1.90 -15.35
CA SER A 70 -23.15 -2.59 -16.26
C SER A 70 -21.75 -2.01 -16.29
N ALA A 71 -21.57 -0.78 -15.82
CA ALA A 71 -20.26 -0.14 -15.70
C ALA A 71 -20.30 0.92 -14.58
N MET A 72 -19.14 1.21 -13.98
CA MET A 72 -18.97 2.32 -13.04
C MET A 72 -17.53 2.84 -13.10
N GLU A 73 -17.36 4.11 -12.88
CA GLU A 73 -16.07 4.76 -12.69
C GLU A 73 -15.98 5.39 -11.29
N LEU A 74 -14.92 5.03 -10.58
CA LEU A 74 -14.54 5.64 -9.31
C LEU A 74 -13.35 6.56 -9.58
N MET A 75 -13.49 7.82 -9.21
CA MET A 75 -12.47 8.86 -9.36
C MET A 75 -12.05 9.38 -7.99
N VAL A 76 -10.76 9.33 -7.71
CA VAL A 76 -10.18 9.90 -6.51
C VAL A 76 -9.20 10.99 -6.91
N ARG A 77 -9.44 12.19 -6.41
CA ARG A 77 -8.60 13.35 -6.66
C ARG A 77 -8.26 14.04 -5.36
N GLY A 78 -7.02 14.49 -5.27
CA GLY A 78 -6.63 15.23 -4.08
C GLY A 78 -5.26 15.85 -4.17
N GLU A 79 -4.97 16.59 -3.12
CA GLU A 79 -3.73 17.33 -2.96
C GLU A 79 -3.19 17.10 -1.55
N VAL A 80 -1.91 16.75 -1.50
CA VAL A 80 -1.22 16.44 -0.26
C VAL A 80 0.08 17.24 -0.17
N LEU A 81 0.29 17.88 0.96
CA LEU A 81 1.56 18.51 1.33
C LEU A 81 2.41 17.47 2.05
N THR A 82 3.63 17.28 1.58
CA THR A 82 4.57 16.33 2.17
C THR A 82 5.89 17.00 2.53
N ASP A 83 6.43 16.62 3.69
CA ASP A 83 7.73 17.06 4.18
C ASP A 83 8.67 15.87 4.35
N ASP A 84 9.97 16.09 4.17
CA ASP A 84 10.97 15.03 4.36
C ASP A 84 11.14 14.69 5.84
N SER A 85 10.50 13.61 6.25
CA SER A 85 10.63 13.02 7.58
C SER A 85 11.77 12.00 7.69
N ALA A 86 12.67 11.93 6.71
CA ALA A 86 13.70 10.90 6.58
C ALA A 86 13.14 9.46 6.63
N GLY A 87 11.87 9.28 6.22
CA GLY A 87 11.17 8.01 6.22
C GLY A 87 10.71 7.55 7.61
N VAL A 88 10.67 8.43 8.62
CA VAL A 88 10.12 8.12 9.94
C VAL A 88 8.67 8.59 10.01
N VAL A 89 7.76 7.69 10.39
CA VAL A 89 6.33 7.97 10.48
C VAL A 89 5.94 8.20 11.94
N ARG A 90 5.37 9.38 12.22
CA ARG A 90 4.93 9.79 13.56
C ARG A 90 3.60 10.55 13.49
N GLY A 91 2.88 10.57 14.61
CA GLY A 91 1.64 11.37 14.71
C GLY A 91 0.44 10.75 13.99
N CYS A 92 0.52 9.49 13.59
CA CYS A 92 -0.62 8.77 13.04
C CYS A 92 -1.62 8.42 14.16
N THR A 93 -2.91 8.47 13.84
CA THR A 93 -3.98 7.96 14.73
C THR A 93 -4.02 6.43 14.63
N GLU A 94 -3.11 5.75 15.33
CA GLU A 94 -3.01 4.29 15.31
C GLU A 94 -3.63 3.70 16.58
N THR A 95 -4.41 2.64 16.40
CA THR A 95 -5.16 1.99 17.48
C THR A 95 -4.48 0.71 17.97
N LEU A 96 -3.59 0.12 17.16
CA LEU A 96 -2.97 -1.17 17.46
C LEU A 96 -1.51 -0.99 17.91
N PRO A 97 -1.08 -1.71 18.97
CA PRO A 97 0.31 -1.65 19.42
C PRO A 97 1.25 -2.27 18.38
N PRO A 98 2.53 -1.83 18.31
CA PRO A 98 3.48 -2.39 17.34
C PRO A 98 3.59 -3.91 17.38
N LEU A 99 3.52 -4.53 18.54
CA LEU A 99 3.57 -5.99 18.71
C LEU A 99 2.46 -6.72 17.95
N PHE A 100 1.32 -6.09 17.67
CA PHE A 100 0.27 -6.68 16.83
C PHE A 100 0.80 -7.04 15.43
N PHE A 101 1.73 -6.25 14.90
CA PHE A 101 2.28 -6.39 13.56
C PHE A 101 3.43 -7.42 13.45
N THR A 102 3.68 -8.21 14.49
CA THR A 102 4.52 -9.42 14.42
C THR A 102 3.71 -10.64 13.93
N ARG A 103 2.38 -10.50 13.81
CA ARG A 103 1.50 -11.59 13.37
C ARG A 103 1.78 -11.97 11.93
N VAL A 104 1.94 -13.25 11.71
CA VAL A 104 2.14 -13.83 10.38
C VAL A 104 0.80 -14.08 9.71
N THR A 105 0.71 -13.80 8.41
CA THR A 105 -0.43 -14.14 7.55
C THR A 105 -0.02 -15.17 6.51
N ALA A 106 -0.96 -15.80 5.84
CA ALA A 106 -0.65 -16.74 4.77
C ALA A 106 0.20 -16.11 3.64
N GLN A 107 0.03 -14.81 3.37
CA GLN A 107 0.78 -14.10 2.33
C GLN A 107 2.21 -13.72 2.77
N THR A 108 2.44 -13.57 4.08
CA THR A 108 3.71 -13.07 4.65
C THR A 108 4.40 -14.09 5.56
N GLN A 109 4.11 -15.37 5.37
CA GLN A 109 4.82 -16.44 6.06
C GLN A 109 6.22 -16.62 5.45
N ALA A 110 7.25 -16.56 6.28
CA ALA A 110 8.61 -16.88 5.88
C ALA A 110 8.81 -18.38 5.78
N ASP A 111 9.48 -18.82 4.73
CA ASP A 111 10.06 -20.16 4.63
C ASP A 111 11.51 -20.19 5.16
N GLU A 112 12.16 -21.36 5.09
CA GLU A 112 13.54 -21.52 5.56
C GLU A 112 14.54 -20.59 4.84
N ALA A 113 14.30 -20.31 3.54
CA ALA A 113 15.19 -19.47 2.74
C ALA A 113 15.08 -17.98 3.14
N ILE A 114 13.86 -17.49 3.34
CA ILE A 114 13.62 -16.12 3.84
C ILE A 114 14.16 -15.97 5.27
N MET A 115 13.97 -16.98 6.15
CA MET A 115 14.51 -16.96 7.51
C MET A 115 16.03 -16.91 7.50
N ALA A 116 16.69 -17.75 6.69
CA ALA A 116 18.15 -17.75 6.57
C ALA A 116 18.71 -16.42 6.07
N LEU A 117 18.06 -15.77 5.07
CA LEU A 117 18.43 -14.42 4.63
C LEU A 117 18.34 -13.43 5.79
N ALA A 118 17.21 -13.40 6.49
CA ALA A 118 16.95 -12.46 7.56
C ALA A 118 17.94 -12.64 8.73
N GLU A 119 18.21 -13.86 9.15
CA GLU A 119 19.19 -14.19 10.19
C GLU A 119 20.62 -13.80 9.81
N THR A 120 21.00 -14.01 8.54
CA THR A 120 22.31 -13.63 8.03
C THR A 120 22.52 -12.11 8.08
N VAL A 121 21.50 -11.33 7.75
CA VAL A 121 21.60 -9.86 7.68
C VAL A 121 21.47 -9.22 9.07
N VAL A 122 20.49 -9.68 9.86
CA VAL A 122 20.17 -9.04 11.15
C VAL A 122 21.02 -9.62 12.28
N GLY A 123 21.33 -10.91 12.25
CA GLY A 123 22.06 -11.59 13.31
C GLY A 123 21.34 -11.56 14.66
N SER A 124 22.08 -11.81 15.75
CA SER A 124 21.54 -11.86 17.12
C SER A 124 21.55 -10.50 17.86
N GLY A 125 21.79 -9.39 17.16
CA GLY A 125 21.87 -8.07 17.80
C GLY A 125 20.49 -7.39 17.98
N THR A 126 20.51 -6.24 18.65
CA THR A 126 19.31 -5.43 18.83
C THR A 126 18.76 -4.90 17.50
N HIS A 127 17.45 -4.78 17.43
CA HIS A 127 16.77 -4.15 16.28
C HIS A 127 17.20 -2.68 16.14
N SER A 128 17.59 -2.26 14.93
CA SER A 128 17.99 -0.90 14.62
C SER A 128 17.57 -0.51 13.21
N ALA A 129 17.54 0.80 12.94
CA ALA A 129 17.24 1.31 11.60
C ALA A 129 18.26 0.82 10.55
N ASP A 130 19.54 0.79 10.90
CA ASP A 130 20.59 0.34 9.97
C ASP A 130 20.38 -1.11 9.54
N ARG A 131 20.02 -1.99 10.47
CA ARG A 131 19.71 -3.41 10.17
C ARG A 131 18.44 -3.56 9.36
N ALA A 132 17.42 -2.72 9.64
CA ALA A 132 16.20 -2.69 8.86
C ALA A 132 16.47 -2.26 7.39
N VAL A 133 17.32 -1.27 7.19
CA VAL A 133 17.78 -0.83 5.86
C VAL A 133 18.61 -1.91 5.18
N ALA A 134 19.52 -2.57 5.90
CA ALA A 134 20.29 -3.68 5.35
C ALA A 134 19.40 -4.86 4.93
N LEU A 135 18.35 -5.16 5.70
CA LEU A 135 17.37 -6.20 5.36
C LEU A 135 16.58 -5.83 4.10
N MET A 136 16.16 -4.56 3.97
CA MET A 136 15.52 -4.07 2.75
C MET A 136 16.43 -4.23 1.53
N ALA A 137 17.71 -3.84 1.64
CA ALA A 137 18.68 -3.98 0.56
C ALA A 137 18.88 -5.45 0.16
N ALA A 138 19.02 -6.36 1.13
CA ALA A 138 19.15 -7.78 0.87
C ALA A 138 17.92 -8.36 0.15
N VAL A 139 16.72 -7.94 0.50
CA VAL A 139 15.48 -8.33 -0.20
C VAL A 139 15.46 -7.77 -1.62
N HIS A 140 15.86 -6.51 -1.81
CA HIS A 140 15.96 -5.89 -3.13
C HIS A 140 16.91 -6.63 -4.07
N ASP A 141 18.04 -7.10 -3.54
CA ASP A 141 19.07 -7.81 -4.33
C ASP A 141 18.59 -9.20 -4.81
N VAL A 142 17.66 -9.82 -4.11
CA VAL A 142 17.16 -11.17 -4.45
C VAL A 142 15.84 -11.18 -5.21
N ILE A 143 15.06 -10.07 -5.19
CA ILE A 143 13.78 -9.99 -5.89
C ILE A 143 13.76 -8.82 -6.86
N THR A 144 13.61 -9.12 -8.14
CA THR A 144 13.43 -8.10 -9.17
C THR A 144 11.96 -7.67 -9.27
N PRO A 145 11.62 -6.40 -9.03
CA PRO A 145 10.27 -5.91 -9.21
C PRO A 145 9.88 -5.95 -10.70
N ARG A 146 8.71 -6.53 -11.00
CA ARG A 146 8.13 -6.54 -12.35
C ARG A 146 6.93 -5.58 -12.37
N PRO A 147 6.90 -4.62 -13.29
CA PRO A 147 5.75 -3.74 -13.46
C PRO A 147 4.55 -4.53 -13.97
N GLY A 148 3.37 -4.08 -13.62
CA GLY A 148 2.11 -4.64 -14.05
C GLY A 148 1.27 -5.24 -12.93
N ARG A 149 -0.01 -5.41 -13.24
CA ARG A 149 -0.97 -6.01 -12.29
C ARG A 149 -0.82 -7.53 -12.32
N THR A 150 -0.47 -8.12 -11.20
CA THR A 150 -0.45 -9.58 -11.06
C THR A 150 -1.87 -10.06 -10.75
N GLU A 151 -2.47 -10.85 -11.65
CA GLU A 151 -3.82 -11.43 -11.45
C GLU A 151 -3.85 -12.45 -10.30
N LYS A 152 -2.72 -13.10 -10.03
CA LYS A 152 -2.60 -14.07 -8.94
C LYS A 152 -1.85 -13.47 -7.76
N THR A 153 -2.45 -13.59 -6.60
CA THR A 153 -1.75 -13.36 -5.33
C THR A 153 -0.81 -14.54 -5.09
N ILE A 154 0.49 -14.26 -5.00
CA ILE A 154 1.50 -15.25 -4.60
C ILE A 154 1.95 -14.96 -3.16
N THR A 155 2.46 -15.97 -2.47
CA THR A 155 3.00 -15.80 -1.12
C THR A 155 4.40 -15.18 -1.15
N ALA A 156 4.86 -14.65 -0.02
CA ALA A 156 6.24 -14.17 0.11
C ALA A 156 7.26 -15.24 -0.25
N ALA A 157 7.05 -16.49 0.18
CA ALA A 157 7.91 -17.63 -0.13
C ALA A 157 7.93 -17.92 -1.65
N ASP A 158 6.77 -17.90 -2.33
CA ASP A 158 6.71 -18.10 -3.78
C ASP A 158 7.45 -16.99 -4.53
N ALA A 159 7.24 -15.73 -4.13
CA ALA A 159 7.92 -14.57 -4.75
C ALA A 159 9.45 -14.64 -4.56
N PHE A 160 9.88 -15.02 -3.36
CA PHE A 160 11.30 -15.21 -3.05
C PHE A 160 11.92 -16.33 -3.89
N ALA A 161 11.27 -17.48 -3.97
CA ALA A 161 11.73 -18.62 -4.79
C ALA A 161 11.79 -18.30 -6.28
N LEU A 162 10.86 -17.47 -6.79
CA LEU A 162 10.84 -17.02 -8.18
C LEU A 162 11.91 -15.95 -8.49
N GLY A 163 12.42 -15.25 -7.49
CA GLY A 163 13.36 -14.14 -7.66
C GLY A 163 12.76 -12.89 -8.33
N HIS A 164 11.45 -12.82 -8.45
CA HIS A 164 10.74 -11.67 -9.01
C HIS A 164 9.29 -11.61 -8.53
N GLY A 165 8.70 -10.43 -8.55
CA GLY A 165 7.31 -10.22 -8.20
C GLY A 165 6.84 -8.79 -8.48
N SER A 166 5.59 -8.48 -8.13
CA SER A 166 5.09 -7.12 -8.13
C SER A 166 5.73 -6.31 -6.98
N VAL A 167 5.53 -5.01 -6.96
CA VAL A 167 5.93 -4.13 -5.86
C VAL A 167 5.38 -4.63 -4.51
N ARG A 168 4.13 -5.11 -4.52
CA ARG A 168 3.48 -5.73 -3.35
C ARG A 168 4.21 -7.01 -2.89
N ASP A 169 4.63 -7.85 -3.82
CA ASP A 169 5.30 -9.10 -3.48
C ASP A 169 6.68 -8.83 -2.87
N CYS A 170 7.43 -7.83 -3.38
CA CYS A 170 8.66 -7.35 -2.76
C CYS A 170 8.43 -6.89 -1.31
N ALA A 171 7.36 -6.11 -1.07
CA ALA A 171 7.01 -5.67 0.28
C ALA A 171 6.61 -6.83 1.19
N HIS A 172 5.86 -7.83 0.71
CA HIS A 172 5.50 -9.03 1.48
C HIS A 172 6.74 -9.84 1.88
N VAL A 173 7.74 -9.96 1.02
CA VAL A 173 8.99 -10.66 1.36
C VAL A 173 9.75 -9.89 2.44
N LEU A 174 9.84 -8.56 2.35
CA LEU A 174 10.48 -7.78 3.43
C LEU A 174 9.71 -7.91 4.75
N ILE A 175 8.38 -7.91 4.73
CA ILE A 175 7.55 -8.14 5.92
C ILE A 175 7.80 -9.53 6.50
N ALA A 176 7.85 -10.57 5.66
CA ALA A 176 8.10 -11.94 6.10
C ALA A 176 9.48 -12.07 6.75
N ALA A 177 10.51 -11.53 6.09
CA ALA A 177 11.89 -11.54 6.60
C ALA A 177 12.02 -10.74 7.92
N ALA A 178 11.41 -9.57 8.00
CA ALA A 178 11.43 -8.73 9.19
C ALA A 178 10.75 -9.42 10.39
N ARG A 179 9.57 -9.99 10.19
CA ARG A 179 8.83 -10.71 11.25
C ARG A 179 9.57 -11.98 11.71
N ALA A 180 10.25 -12.69 10.80
CA ALA A 180 11.03 -13.87 11.14
C ALA A 180 12.14 -13.56 12.16
N VAL A 181 12.70 -12.35 12.15
CA VAL A 181 13.72 -11.88 13.11
C VAL A 181 13.16 -10.90 14.16
N GLY A 182 11.84 -10.87 14.33
CA GLY A 182 11.16 -10.22 15.44
C GLY A 182 10.83 -8.73 15.27
N TYR A 183 11.05 -8.11 14.09
CA TYR A 183 10.55 -6.77 13.86
C TYR A 183 9.03 -6.77 13.67
N PRO A 184 8.28 -5.91 14.37
CA PRO A 184 6.93 -5.58 13.94
C PRO A 184 7.00 -4.94 12.54
N ALA A 185 6.26 -5.50 11.60
CA ALA A 185 6.27 -5.05 10.20
C ALA A 185 4.86 -5.01 9.63
N ARG A 186 4.58 -3.98 8.79
CA ARG A 186 3.26 -3.79 8.18
C ARG A 186 3.38 -3.36 6.73
N LEU A 187 2.39 -3.71 5.94
CA LEU A 187 2.25 -3.21 4.58
C LEU A 187 1.62 -1.82 4.61
N VAL A 188 2.11 -0.96 3.75
CA VAL A 188 1.51 0.35 3.45
C VAL A 188 1.08 0.36 2.00
N SER A 189 -0.13 0.80 1.72
CA SER A 189 -0.59 1.18 0.39
C SER A 189 -0.65 2.69 0.27
N GLY A 190 -0.31 3.22 -0.90
CA GLY A 190 -0.28 4.66 -1.12
C GLY A 190 0.11 5.02 -2.55
N HIS A 191 0.68 6.20 -2.70
CA HIS A 191 1.12 6.72 -3.99
C HIS A 191 2.59 7.14 -3.93
N CYS A 192 3.27 7.08 -5.07
CA CYS A 192 4.66 7.49 -5.18
C CYS A 192 4.85 8.32 -6.45
N LEU A 193 5.59 9.42 -6.33
CA LEU A 193 6.02 10.21 -7.47
C LEU A 193 7.30 9.61 -8.05
N ASP A 194 7.21 8.99 -9.23
CA ASP A 194 8.35 8.42 -9.96
C ASP A 194 9.02 9.46 -10.84
N GLY A 195 9.97 10.19 -10.28
CA GLY A 195 10.77 11.15 -11.02
C GLY A 195 10.03 12.41 -11.47
N PRO A 196 10.71 13.36 -12.13
CA PRO A 196 10.15 14.66 -12.52
C PRO A 196 9.10 14.60 -13.64
N ASN A 197 9.00 13.49 -14.36
CA ASN A 197 8.06 13.25 -15.45
C ASN A 197 7.22 11.99 -15.16
N ALA A 198 6.63 11.91 -13.98
CA ALA A 198 5.86 10.74 -13.55
C ALA A 198 4.84 10.32 -14.62
N ALA A 199 5.05 9.12 -15.16
CA ALA A 199 4.09 8.48 -16.03
C ALA A 199 2.90 7.98 -15.20
N SER A 200 1.75 7.76 -15.85
CA SER A 200 0.63 7.10 -15.21
C SER A 200 1.00 5.66 -14.82
N HIS A 201 0.56 5.23 -13.64
CA HIS A 201 0.74 3.88 -13.15
C HIS A 201 -0.55 3.08 -13.28
N SER A 202 -0.42 1.78 -13.49
CA SER A 202 -1.57 0.87 -13.54
C SER A 202 -2.09 0.44 -12.16
N SER A 203 -1.48 0.92 -11.09
CA SER A 203 -1.86 0.58 -9.70
C SER A 203 -1.29 1.57 -8.70
N ALA A 204 -1.91 1.63 -7.52
CA ALA A 204 -1.31 2.28 -6.36
C ALA A 204 0.02 1.59 -5.98
N HIS A 205 0.92 2.36 -5.40
CA HIS A 205 2.20 1.86 -4.88
C HIS A 205 2.05 1.25 -3.49
N CYS A 206 3.00 0.40 -3.09
CA CYS A 206 3.05 -0.11 -1.73
C CYS A 206 4.49 -0.35 -1.27
N TRP A 207 4.68 -0.30 0.05
CA TRP A 207 5.96 -0.49 0.72
C TRP A 207 5.78 -1.09 2.11
N THR A 208 6.85 -1.18 2.87
CA THR A 208 6.85 -1.76 4.21
C THR A 208 7.20 -0.70 5.24
N GLU A 209 6.58 -0.77 6.42
CA GLU A 209 7.03 -0.05 7.60
C GLU A 209 7.46 -1.05 8.67
N LEU A 210 8.67 -0.87 9.24
CA LEU A 210 9.20 -1.63 10.36
C LEU A 210 9.25 -0.75 11.61
N TYR A 211 8.82 -1.31 12.74
CA TYR A 211 8.89 -0.61 14.03
C TYR A 211 10.22 -0.86 14.73
N ILE A 212 10.84 0.24 15.16
CA ILE A 212 12.09 0.24 15.92
C ILE A 212 11.84 0.92 17.25
N GLU A 213 12.14 0.23 18.34
CA GLU A 213 11.98 0.79 19.67
C GLU A 213 12.80 2.07 19.85
N GLY A 214 12.18 3.12 20.36
CA GLY A 214 12.79 4.45 20.51
C GLY A 214 12.78 5.34 19.25
N GLU A 215 12.65 4.76 18.05
CA GLU A 215 12.62 5.52 16.79
C GLU A 215 11.19 5.61 16.20
N GLY A 216 10.38 4.55 16.36
CA GLY A 216 9.04 4.43 15.79
C GLY A 216 8.99 3.64 14.49
N TRP A 217 8.02 3.93 13.66
CA TRP A 217 7.86 3.27 12.35
C TRP A 217 8.79 3.88 11.31
N ILE A 218 9.55 3.04 10.63
CA ILE A 218 10.47 3.41 9.55
C ILE A 218 9.98 2.83 8.24
N SER A 219 9.75 3.69 7.25
CA SER A 219 9.32 3.31 5.92
C SER A 219 10.49 2.80 5.08
N LEU A 220 10.28 1.68 4.39
CA LEU A 220 11.27 0.96 3.58
C LEU A 220 10.59 0.42 2.31
N ASP A 221 11.08 0.81 1.15
CA ASP A 221 10.58 0.34 -0.14
C ASP A 221 11.58 -0.61 -0.80
N PRO A 222 11.39 -1.93 -0.67
CA PRO A 222 12.30 -2.91 -1.25
C PRO A 222 12.25 -2.94 -2.78
N SER A 223 11.18 -2.45 -3.41
CA SER A 223 11.08 -2.43 -4.87
C SER A 223 12.03 -1.42 -5.52
N THR A 224 12.36 -0.35 -4.82
CA THR A 224 13.25 0.72 -5.28
C THR A 224 14.54 0.82 -4.48
N ASN A 225 14.70 0.02 -3.41
CA ASN A 225 15.78 0.09 -2.43
C ASN A 225 15.91 1.51 -1.81
N ARG A 226 14.77 2.13 -1.48
CA ARG A 226 14.74 3.50 -0.95
C ARG A 226 13.92 3.57 0.33
N ARG A 227 14.24 4.56 1.14
CA ARG A 227 13.35 4.99 2.23
C ARG A 227 12.32 5.96 1.66
N PRO A 228 11.01 5.67 1.74
CA PRO A 228 9.96 6.63 1.42
C PRO A 228 10.16 7.97 2.15
N ARG A 229 10.07 9.06 1.39
CA ARG A 229 10.21 10.43 1.87
C ARG A 229 9.05 11.28 1.35
N ASP A 230 9.29 12.55 1.12
CA ASP A 230 8.32 13.52 0.64
C ASP A 230 7.73 13.28 -0.77
N SER A 231 8.31 12.35 -1.55
CA SER A 231 7.73 11.87 -2.83
C SER A 231 6.68 10.77 -2.66
N TYR A 232 6.38 10.33 -1.42
CA TYR A 232 5.41 9.28 -1.14
C TYR A 232 4.20 9.85 -0.38
N VAL A 233 2.99 9.35 -0.74
CA VAL A 233 1.75 9.63 -0.03
C VAL A 233 1.24 8.34 0.59
N ARG A 234 1.22 8.29 1.91
CA ARG A 234 0.74 7.17 2.72
C ARG A 234 -0.78 7.20 2.81
N VAL A 235 -1.44 6.08 2.49
CA VAL A 235 -2.91 6.02 2.49
C VAL A 235 -3.43 5.03 3.52
N ALA A 236 -3.05 3.75 3.46
CA ALA A 236 -3.56 2.74 4.38
C ALA A 236 -2.48 1.75 4.78
N ILE A 237 -2.69 1.09 5.93
CA ILE A 237 -1.82 0.04 6.46
C ILE A 237 -2.59 -1.25 6.71
N GLY A 238 -1.85 -2.36 6.76
CA GLY A 238 -2.40 -3.67 7.12
C GLY A 238 -1.31 -4.68 7.45
N LEU A 239 -1.71 -5.88 7.88
CA LEU A 239 -0.77 -6.99 8.07
C LEU A 239 -0.19 -7.48 6.73
N ASP A 240 -1.00 -7.40 5.68
CA ASP A 240 -0.67 -7.74 4.30
C ASP A 240 -1.57 -6.96 3.31
N ALA A 241 -1.52 -7.32 2.03
CA ALA A 241 -2.28 -6.65 0.99
C ALA A 241 -3.80 -6.79 1.15
N SER A 242 -4.30 -7.85 1.79
CA SER A 242 -5.74 -8.03 1.97
C SER A 242 -6.33 -6.94 2.88
N ASP A 243 -5.55 -6.48 3.85
CA ASP A 243 -5.97 -5.47 4.81
C ASP A 243 -5.80 -4.03 4.30
N SER A 244 -4.81 -3.79 3.43
CA SER A 244 -4.45 -2.44 2.95
C SER A 244 -4.81 -2.18 1.49
N THR A 245 -5.45 -3.15 0.79
CA THR A 245 -5.87 -2.94 -0.61
C THR A 245 -6.79 -1.74 -0.75
N PRO A 246 -6.56 -0.86 -1.75
CA PRO A 246 -7.38 0.32 -1.98
C PRO A 246 -8.87 0.01 -2.15
N LEU A 247 -9.19 -1.11 -2.79
CA LEU A 247 -10.55 -1.52 -3.13
C LEU A 247 -10.76 -2.99 -2.75
N SER A 248 -11.81 -3.25 -1.96
CA SER A 248 -12.27 -4.59 -1.66
C SER A 248 -13.78 -4.62 -1.56
N GLY A 249 -14.43 -5.67 -2.09
CA GLY A 249 -15.88 -5.68 -2.05
C GLY A 249 -16.52 -6.92 -2.62
N THR A 250 -17.84 -6.85 -2.76
CA THR A 250 -18.68 -7.91 -3.31
C THR A 250 -19.68 -7.33 -4.31
N ARG A 251 -20.08 -8.14 -5.25
CA ARG A 251 -21.15 -7.81 -6.18
C ARG A 251 -22.20 -8.92 -6.22
N ARG A 252 -23.42 -8.56 -6.57
CA ARG A 252 -24.52 -9.50 -6.76
C ARG A 252 -24.98 -9.43 -8.21
N GLY A 253 -24.65 -10.48 -8.96
CA GLY A 253 -24.92 -10.64 -10.39
C GLY A 253 -24.03 -11.74 -10.96
N GLY A 254 -24.26 -12.08 -12.22
CA GLY A 254 -23.43 -13.02 -12.99
C GLY A 254 -22.31 -12.32 -13.74
N GLY A 255 -21.73 -13.06 -14.69
CA GLY A 255 -20.76 -12.53 -15.64
C GLY A 255 -19.36 -12.29 -15.10
N ILE A 256 -18.53 -11.72 -15.96
CA ILE A 256 -17.11 -11.42 -15.73
C ILE A 256 -16.98 -9.92 -15.46
N GLU A 257 -16.05 -9.59 -14.56
CA GLU A 257 -15.64 -8.23 -14.26
C GLU A 257 -14.33 -7.91 -14.97
N ALA A 258 -14.30 -6.80 -15.71
CA ALA A 258 -13.07 -6.20 -16.19
C ALA A 258 -12.79 -4.94 -15.36
N LEU A 259 -11.53 -4.78 -14.96
CA LEU A 259 -11.07 -3.68 -14.13
C LEU A 259 -9.86 -2.99 -14.78
N ASP A 260 -10.00 -1.69 -15.01
CA ASP A 260 -8.94 -0.82 -15.48
C ASP A 260 -8.60 0.22 -14.41
N VAL A 261 -7.32 0.45 -14.16
CA VAL A 261 -6.82 1.39 -13.14
C VAL A 261 -5.76 2.28 -13.75
N ASP A 262 -5.96 3.59 -13.65
CA ASP A 262 -4.99 4.63 -14.03
C ASP A 262 -4.72 5.53 -12.83
N VAL A 263 -3.43 5.68 -12.47
CA VAL A 263 -3.00 6.50 -11.33
C VAL A 263 -1.95 7.48 -11.81
N ARG A 264 -2.18 8.76 -11.54
CA ARG A 264 -1.23 9.84 -11.82
C ARG A 264 -0.87 10.56 -10.54
N VAL A 265 0.42 10.73 -10.33
CA VAL A 265 0.96 11.54 -9.24
C VAL A 265 1.83 12.64 -9.87
N ALA A 266 1.57 13.88 -9.52
CA ALA A 266 2.30 15.01 -10.08
C ALA A 266 2.72 16.01 -9.00
N LEU A 267 3.85 16.68 -9.24
CA LEU A 267 4.33 17.78 -8.42
C LEU A 267 3.67 19.09 -8.87
N ILE A 268 3.03 19.81 -7.97
CA ILE A 268 2.60 21.19 -8.25
C ILE A 268 3.82 22.10 -8.15
N GLN A 269 4.24 22.65 -9.29
CA GLN A 269 5.25 23.73 -9.28
C GLN A 269 4.56 25.02 -8.84
N THR A 270 4.94 25.55 -7.68
CA THR A 270 4.57 26.91 -7.29
C THR A 270 5.30 27.86 -8.24
N GLN A 271 4.57 28.53 -9.12
CA GLN A 271 5.16 29.66 -9.85
C GLN A 271 5.44 30.73 -8.79
N GLY A 272 6.74 30.97 -8.52
CA GLY A 272 7.25 32.04 -7.68
C GLY A 272 7.13 33.39 -8.36
#